data_0e648f451e687d8beb463b863b63b845
#
_entry.id   0e648f451e687d8beb463b863b63b845
#
_cell.length_a   1.000
_cell.length_b   1.000
_cell.length_c   1.000
_cell.angle_alpha   90.00
_cell.angle_beta   90.00
_cell.angle_gamma   90.00
#
_symmetry.space_group_name_H-M   'P 1'
#
loop_
_entity.id
_entity.type
_entity.pdbx_description
1 polymer ?
#
loop_
_entity_poly.entity_id
_entity_poly.type
_entity_poly.pdbx_seq_one_letter_code
_entity_poly.pdbx_strand_id
1 'polypeptide(L)'
;MDKKYLLSSFDMSKLSFEHTHTAGQINFSRPCIGYVLKGTGKFLYKGKTYYAKAGDIVYIAQGTQYYSIWYSQPEVEWYSISFSFNSYRTFYDYRFQIIKNYPSDLFDKMYFAHQQNPLLSSAYFNILLDDLYSRMKIEKVSPQFLSIEPAINYIENNFSADISISFLAELCNYSESSMYKLFKSVTGVTPITYKHNIMIQHALDLLQNTDLPIDVIGNNVGFSSANYFRKVFFTLTGKKPGEIRKNSIVKA
;
A
#
# COMPACT_ATOMS: atom_id res chain seq x y z
N MET A 1 -22.20 13.73 5.19
CA MET A 1 -21.20 12.99 4.39
C MET A 1 -20.14 12.49 5.36
N ASP A 2 -20.07 11.20 5.55
CA ASP A 2 -19.19 10.63 6.58
C ASP A 2 -17.74 10.78 6.09
N LYS A 3 -16.88 11.50 6.83
CA LYS A 3 -15.47 11.79 6.47
C LYS A 3 -14.61 10.54 6.21
N LYS A 4 -15.16 9.35 6.42
CA LYS A 4 -14.52 8.04 6.30
C LYS A 4 -14.11 7.66 4.87
N TYR A 5 -14.67 8.32 3.86
CA TYR A 5 -14.48 7.97 2.45
C TYR A 5 -13.64 9.00 1.67
N LEU A 6 -13.00 9.94 2.37
CA LEU A 6 -12.17 10.92 1.68
C LEU A 6 -10.82 10.29 1.33
N LEU A 7 -10.59 10.14 0.03
CA LEU A 7 -9.28 9.79 -0.52
C LEU A 7 -8.26 10.82 -0.05
N SER A 8 -7.22 10.38 0.65
CA SER A 8 -6.14 11.26 1.10
C SER A 8 -5.02 11.38 0.08
N SER A 9 -4.72 10.28 -0.59
CA SER A 9 -3.76 10.26 -1.68
C SER A 9 -3.95 9.03 -2.57
N PHE A 10 -3.58 9.13 -3.84
CA PHE A 10 -3.32 7.99 -4.70
C PHE A 10 -2.16 8.31 -5.65
N ASP A 11 -1.47 7.28 -6.05
CA ASP A 11 -0.43 7.32 -7.06
C ASP A 11 -0.68 6.23 -8.10
N MET A 12 -0.39 6.54 -9.37
CA MET A 12 -0.61 5.62 -10.47
C MET A 12 0.62 5.56 -11.35
N SER A 13 1.10 4.34 -11.59
CA SER A 13 2.24 4.07 -12.45
C SER A 13 1.88 3.01 -13.49
N LYS A 14 2.41 3.14 -14.69
CA LYS A 14 2.44 2.06 -15.66
C LYS A 14 3.78 1.34 -15.53
N LEU A 15 3.75 0.06 -15.22
CA LEU A 15 4.93 -0.77 -15.03
C LEU A 15 5.06 -1.74 -16.20
N SER A 16 6.29 -1.93 -16.67
CA SER A 16 6.65 -2.92 -17.67
C SER A 16 7.93 -3.64 -17.25
N PHE A 17 7.99 -4.93 -17.48
CA PHE A 17 9.18 -5.75 -17.24
C PHE A 17 9.23 -6.94 -18.20
N GLU A 18 10.46 -7.37 -18.51
CA GLU A 18 10.67 -8.44 -19.49
C GLU A 18 10.28 -9.82 -18.95
N HIS A 19 9.82 -10.69 -19.82
CA HIS A 19 9.56 -12.12 -19.73
C HIS A 19 8.98 -12.68 -18.44
N THR A 20 9.80 -12.76 -17.38
CA THR A 20 9.44 -13.37 -16.11
C THR A 20 9.95 -12.51 -14.97
N HIS A 21 9.06 -12.11 -14.10
CA HIS A 21 9.37 -11.34 -12.91
C HIS A 21 8.84 -12.06 -11.69
N THR A 22 9.69 -12.19 -10.69
CA THR A 22 9.33 -12.80 -9.41
C THR A 22 9.39 -11.73 -8.32
N ALA A 23 8.24 -11.43 -7.73
CA ALA A 23 8.16 -10.58 -6.55
C ALA A 23 7.99 -11.45 -5.31
N GLY A 24 8.88 -11.29 -4.35
CA GLY A 24 8.80 -11.96 -3.05
C GLY A 24 7.72 -11.35 -2.14
N GLN A 25 7.72 -11.78 -0.89
CA GLN A 25 6.80 -11.23 0.13
C GLN A 25 6.96 -9.72 0.24
N ILE A 26 6.04 -8.98 -0.34
CA ILE A 26 5.97 -7.54 -0.24
C ILE A 26 4.88 -7.22 0.78
N ASN A 27 5.27 -6.57 1.89
CA ASN A 27 4.31 -5.95 2.79
C ASN A 27 3.89 -4.61 2.16
N PHE A 28 2.71 -4.58 1.56
CA PHE A 28 2.16 -3.32 1.08
C PHE A 28 1.74 -2.46 2.27
N SER A 29 2.34 -1.29 2.40
CA SER A 29 1.97 -0.30 3.40
C SER A 29 0.65 0.41 3.07
N ARG A 30 0.21 0.32 1.82
CA ARG A 30 -1.07 0.85 1.30
C ARG A 30 -1.79 -0.23 0.51
N PRO A 31 -3.12 -0.19 0.42
CA PRO A 31 -3.83 -1.02 -0.54
C PRO A 31 -3.41 -0.64 -1.97
N CYS A 32 -3.40 -1.65 -2.84
CA CYS A 32 -3.02 -1.49 -4.23
C CYS A 32 -4.05 -2.15 -5.16
N ILE A 33 -4.32 -1.48 -6.26
CA ILE A 33 -5.09 -2.01 -7.38
C ILE A 33 -4.13 -2.16 -8.56
N GLY A 34 -3.92 -3.38 -9.03
CA GLY A 34 -3.21 -3.67 -10.26
C GLY A 34 -4.17 -4.00 -11.39
N TYR A 35 -4.07 -3.36 -12.55
CA TYR A 35 -4.80 -3.74 -13.76
C TYR A 35 -3.82 -4.32 -14.77
N VAL A 36 -4.03 -5.55 -15.18
CA VAL A 36 -3.13 -6.25 -16.10
C VAL A 36 -3.43 -5.85 -17.55
N LEU A 37 -2.47 -5.20 -18.21
CA LEU A 37 -2.55 -4.81 -19.62
C LEU A 37 -2.07 -5.94 -20.54
N LYS A 38 -0.92 -6.56 -20.18
CA LYS A 38 -0.30 -7.67 -20.92
C LYS A 38 0.28 -8.70 -19.98
N GLY A 39 0.23 -9.95 -20.36
CA GLY A 39 0.82 -11.05 -19.61
C GLY A 39 -0.14 -11.76 -18.66
N THR A 40 0.43 -12.63 -17.86
CA THR A 40 -0.29 -13.45 -16.86
C THR A 40 0.49 -13.45 -15.54
N GLY A 41 -0.20 -13.18 -14.44
CA GLY A 41 0.34 -13.25 -13.09
C GLY A 41 -0.19 -14.48 -12.34
N LYS A 42 0.71 -15.20 -11.68
CA LYS A 42 0.40 -16.25 -10.71
C LYS A 42 0.72 -15.72 -9.32
N PHE A 43 -0.25 -15.76 -8.43
CA PHE A 43 -0.13 -15.25 -7.06
C PHE A 43 -0.36 -16.36 -6.07
N LEU A 44 0.52 -16.47 -5.07
CA LEU A 44 0.34 -17.35 -3.91
C LEU A 44 0.00 -16.49 -2.69
N TYR A 45 -1.21 -16.66 -2.17
CA TYR A 45 -1.71 -15.93 -1.00
C TYR A 45 -2.43 -16.88 -0.04
N LYS A 46 -2.04 -16.91 1.23
CA LYS A 46 -2.59 -17.80 2.27
C LYS A 46 -2.68 -19.28 1.81
N GLY A 47 -1.64 -19.77 1.15
CA GLY A 47 -1.57 -21.16 0.65
C GLY A 47 -2.45 -21.45 -0.58
N LYS A 48 -3.17 -20.47 -1.11
CA LYS A 48 -3.99 -20.60 -2.32
C LYS A 48 -3.32 -19.92 -3.50
N THR A 49 -3.49 -20.51 -4.68
CA THR A 49 -2.98 -19.94 -5.93
C THR A 49 -4.09 -19.20 -6.67
N TYR A 50 -3.77 -18.01 -7.15
CA TYR A 50 -4.65 -17.15 -7.94
C TYR A 50 -3.95 -16.82 -9.27
N TYR A 51 -4.73 -16.62 -10.32
CA TYR A 51 -4.22 -16.25 -11.65
C TYR A 51 -4.93 -15.00 -12.15
N ALA A 52 -4.14 -14.04 -12.62
CA ALA A 52 -4.62 -12.86 -13.32
C ALA A 52 -4.02 -12.82 -14.74
N LYS A 53 -4.80 -12.35 -15.69
CA LYS A 53 -4.41 -12.15 -17.10
C LYS A 53 -4.82 -10.76 -17.56
N ALA A 54 -4.44 -10.40 -18.77
CA ALA A 54 -4.87 -9.14 -19.39
C ALA A 54 -6.39 -8.95 -19.25
N GLY A 55 -6.81 -7.77 -18.80
CA GLY A 55 -8.18 -7.42 -18.48
C GLY A 55 -8.61 -7.74 -17.03
N ASP A 56 -7.76 -8.32 -16.21
CA ASP A 56 -8.09 -8.60 -14.80
C ASP A 56 -7.55 -7.52 -13.87
N ILE A 57 -8.29 -7.25 -12.79
CA ILE A 57 -7.81 -6.44 -11.66
C ILE A 57 -7.32 -7.36 -10.56
N VAL A 58 -6.19 -7.01 -9.97
CA VAL A 58 -5.64 -7.61 -8.75
C VAL A 58 -5.77 -6.60 -7.63
N TYR A 59 -6.64 -6.86 -6.66
CA TYR A 59 -6.73 -6.05 -5.45
C TYR A 59 -5.84 -6.64 -4.36
N ILE A 60 -4.97 -5.83 -3.80
CA ILE A 60 -4.01 -6.19 -2.76
C ILE A 60 -4.28 -5.30 -1.56
N ALA A 61 -4.82 -5.89 -0.49
CA ALA A 61 -5.07 -5.16 0.75
C ALA A 61 -3.75 -4.75 1.42
N GLN A 62 -3.79 -3.70 2.21
CA GLN A 62 -2.68 -3.30 3.08
C GLN A 62 -2.23 -4.47 3.96
N GLY A 63 -0.93 -4.60 4.21
CA GLY A 63 -0.35 -5.68 5.01
C GLY A 63 -0.41 -7.07 4.36
N THR A 64 -0.88 -7.17 3.11
CA THR A 64 -0.93 -8.45 2.39
C THR A 64 0.47 -8.96 2.10
N GLN A 65 0.75 -10.17 2.57
CA GLN A 65 1.95 -10.92 2.20
C GLN A 65 1.57 -11.92 1.10
N TYR A 66 2.17 -11.78 -0.05
CA TYR A 66 1.97 -12.69 -1.17
C TYR A 66 3.27 -12.88 -1.95
N TYR A 67 3.27 -13.92 -2.76
CA TYR A 67 4.32 -14.17 -3.74
C TYR A 67 3.71 -14.16 -5.13
N SER A 68 4.35 -13.49 -6.09
CA SER A 68 3.88 -13.47 -7.48
C SER A 68 4.96 -13.85 -8.46
N ILE A 69 4.56 -14.54 -9.51
CA ILE A 69 5.38 -14.83 -10.68
C ILE A 69 4.58 -14.36 -11.90
N TRP A 70 5.24 -13.59 -12.74
CA TRP A 70 4.64 -13.02 -13.93
C TRP A 70 5.26 -13.61 -15.20
N TYR A 71 4.42 -13.85 -16.18
CA TYR A 71 4.82 -14.45 -17.44
C TYR A 71 4.26 -13.63 -18.61
N SER A 72 5.10 -13.30 -19.60
CA SER A 72 4.69 -12.79 -20.89
C SER A 72 5.82 -12.89 -21.90
N GLN A 73 5.47 -12.74 -23.17
CA GLN A 73 6.39 -12.52 -24.28
C GLN A 73 5.76 -11.44 -25.19
N PRO A 74 6.46 -10.31 -25.45
CA PRO A 74 7.82 -10.00 -24.98
C PRO A 74 7.88 -9.45 -23.57
N GLU A 75 6.79 -8.90 -23.01
CA GLU A 75 6.78 -8.17 -21.75
C GLU A 75 5.46 -8.31 -20.98
N VAL A 76 5.52 -8.10 -19.68
CA VAL A 76 4.36 -7.87 -18.82
C VAL A 76 4.15 -6.37 -18.70
N GLU A 77 2.91 -5.91 -18.90
CA GLU A 77 2.52 -4.53 -18.64
C GLU A 77 1.32 -4.50 -17.70
N TRP A 78 1.35 -3.58 -16.74
CA TRP A 78 0.21 -3.36 -15.85
C TRP A 78 0.17 -1.93 -15.31
N TYR A 79 -1.03 -1.45 -14.98
CA TYR A 79 -1.19 -0.27 -14.14
C TYR A 79 -1.14 -0.67 -12.67
N SER A 80 -0.35 0.06 -11.89
CA SER A 80 -0.27 -0.09 -10.43
C SER A 80 -0.77 1.19 -9.78
N ILE A 81 -1.79 1.07 -8.94
CA ILE A 81 -2.40 2.19 -8.24
C ILE A 81 -2.32 1.90 -6.75
N SER A 82 -1.55 2.70 -6.02
CA SER A 82 -1.53 2.69 -4.55
C SER A 82 -2.32 3.88 -4.03
N PHE A 83 -3.06 3.70 -2.93
CA PHE A 83 -3.93 4.76 -2.43
C PHE A 83 -4.09 4.72 -0.92
N SER A 84 -4.55 5.82 -0.36
CA SER A 84 -4.85 5.95 1.07
C SER A 84 -6.15 6.73 1.27
N PHE A 85 -6.84 6.44 2.36
CA PHE A 85 -8.00 7.20 2.82
C PHE A 85 -7.74 7.78 4.20
N ASN A 86 -8.49 8.80 4.56
CA ASN A 86 -8.45 9.39 5.91
C ASN A 86 -8.99 8.45 7.00
N SER A 87 -9.61 7.32 6.60
CA SER A 87 -10.01 6.25 7.51
C SER A 87 -9.85 4.89 6.84
N TYR A 88 -9.17 3.99 7.50
CA TYR A 88 -8.85 2.65 6.99
C TYR A 88 -10.01 1.66 7.07
N ARG A 89 -11.02 1.92 7.88
CA ARG A 89 -12.11 0.97 8.17
C ARG A 89 -12.79 0.42 6.91
N THR A 90 -12.90 1.23 5.89
CA THR A 90 -13.60 0.87 4.65
C THR A 90 -12.91 -0.25 3.85
N PHE A 91 -11.58 -0.38 3.98
CA PHE A 91 -10.78 -1.29 3.16
C PHE A 91 -10.35 -2.57 3.87
N TYR A 92 -10.46 -2.63 5.19
CA TYR A 92 -10.12 -3.84 5.93
C TYR A 92 -11.07 -5.01 5.69
N ASP A 93 -12.29 -4.73 5.22
CA ASP A 93 -13.26 -5.75 4.87
C ASP A 93 -12.94 -6.44 3.53
N TYR A 94 -12.06 -5.85 2.74
CA TYR A 94 -11.63 -6.43 1.47
C TYR A 94 -10.24 -7.05 1.61
N ARG A 95 -10.09 -8.26 1.09
CA ARG A 95 -8.82 -9.01 1.09
C ARG A 95 -8.27 -9.14 -0.33
N PHE A 96 -7.10 -9.77 -0.44
CA PHE A 96 -6.53 -10.09 -1.73
C PHE A 96 -7.55 -10.84 -2.59
N GLN A 97 -7.84 -10.30 -3.76
CA GLN A 97 -8.78 -10.92 -4.71
C GLN A 97 -8.50 -10.47 -6.14
N ILE A 98 -9.02 -11.24 -7.09
CA ILE A 98 -8.92 -10.93 -8.51
C ILE A 98 -10.32 -10.71 -9.06
N ILE A 99 -10.54 -9.54 -9.66
CA ILE A 99 -11.75 -9.18 -10.38
C ILE A 99 -11.50 -9.43 -11.86
N LYS A 100 -12.30 -10.31 -12.45
CA LYS A 100 -12.10 -10.79 -13.81
C LYS A 100 -12.76 -9.90 -14.85
N ASN A 101 -12.09 -9.78 -16.02
CA ASN A 101 -12.64 -9.16 -17.23
C ASN A 101 -13.19 -7.74 -16.98
N TYR A 102 -12.35 -6.87 -16.41
CA TYR A 102 -12.69 -5.47 -16.18
C TYR A 102 -12.33 -4.63 -17.43
N PRO A 103 -13.17 -3.66 -17.84
CA PRO A 103 -12.85 -2.78 -18.98
C PRO A 103 -11.61 -1.90 -18.71
N SER A 104 -10.78 -1.65 -19.73
CA SER A 104 -9.57 -0.82 -19.60
C SER A 104 -9.85 0.68 -19.61
N ASP A 105 -10.93 1.12 -20.23
CA ASP A 105 -11.19 2.52 -20.60
C ASP A 105 -11.00 3.51 -19.43
N LEU A 106 -11.42 3.11 -18.23
CA LEU A 106 -11.30 3.96 -17.06
C LEU A 106 -9.86 4.09 -16.58
N PHE A 107 -9.07 3.01 -16.68
CA PHE A 107 -7.65 3.02 -16.34
C PHE A 107 -6.84 3.88 -17.30
N ASP A 108 -7.11 3.78 -18.59
CA ASP A 108 -6.43 4.57 -19.62
C ASP A 108 -6.71 6.07 -19.42
N LYS A 109 -7.99 6.44 -19.23
CA LYS A 109 -8.39 7.82 -18.93
C LYS A 109 -7.75 8.35 -17.66
N MET A 110 -7.73 7.54 -16.59
CA MET A 110 -7.14 7.90 -15.31
C MET A 110 -5.63 8.10 -15.42
N TYR A 111 -4.92 7.20 -16.10
CA TYR A 111 -3.47 7.29 -16.31
C TYR A 111 -3.09 8.53 -17.11
N PHE A 112 -3.80 8.82 -18.19
CA PHE A 112 -3.59 10.01 -18.98
C PHE A 112 -3.85 11.30 -18.18
N ALA A 113 -4.96 11.33 -17.42
CA ALA A 113 -5.29 12.46 -16.58
C ALA A 113 -4.31 12.65 -15.41
N HIS A 114 -3.72 11.57 -14.90
CA HIS A 114 -2.82 11.63 -13.74
C HIS A 114 -1.62 12.55 -13.95
N GLN A 115 -1.14 12.65 -15.19
CA GLN A 115 0.00 13.49 -15.54
C GLN A 115 -0.37 14.95 -15.83
N GLN A 116 -1.63 15.23 -16.19
CA GLN A 116 -2.05 16.54 -16.70
C GLN A 116 -3.08 17.25 -15.81
N ASN A 117 -3.96 16.50 -15.18
CA ASN A 117 -5.06 17.01 -14.36
C ASN A 117 -5.31 16.07 -13.16
N PRO A 118 -4.59 16.27 -12.04
CA PRO A 118 -4.74 15.42 -10.86
C PRO A 118 -6.16 15.35 -10.30
N LEU A 119 -6.92 16.45 -10.41
CA LEU A 119 -8.31 16.49 -9.95
C LEU A 119 -9.21 15.56 -10.78
N LEU A 120 -9.06 15.57 -12.11
CA LEU A 120 -9.80 14.70 -13.01
C LEU A 120 -9.40 13.24 -12.79
N SER A 121 -8.11 12.96 -12.60
CA SER A 121 -7.63 11.63 -12.28
C SER A 121 -8.24 11.11 -10.96
N SER A 122 -8.32 11.96 -9.93
CA SER A 122 -8.99 11.61 -8.67
C SER A 122 -10.48 11.32 -8.84
N ALA A 123 -11.16 12.05 -9.72
CA ALA A 123 -12.56 11.78 -10.04
C ALA A 123 -12.73 10.41 -10.71
N TYR A 124 -11.90 10.06 -11.69
CA TYR A 124 -11.91 8.73 -12.31
C TYR A 124 -11.59 7.62 -11.30
N PHE A 125 -10.64 7.86 -10.38
CA PHE A 125 -10.31 6.89 -9.35
C PHE A 125 -11.48 6.65 -8.39
N ASN A 126 -12.22 7.68 -7.99
CA ASN A 126 -13.42 7.52 -7.17
C ASN A 126 -14.52 6.72 -7.89
N ILE A 127 -14.72 6.95 -9.20
CA ILE A 127 -15.64 6.15 -10.03
C ILE A 127 -15.21 4.68 -10.06
N LEU A 128 -13.90 4.42 -10.27
CA LEU A 128 -13.34 3.07 -10.23
C LEU A 128 -13.60 2.38 -8.90
N LEU A 129 -13.38 3.08 -7.80
CA LEU A 129 -13.58 2.53 -6.46
C LEU A 129 -15.04 2.17 -6.19
N ASP A 130 -15.98 3.04 -6.58
CA ASP A 130 -17.41 2.81 -6.40
C ASP A 130 -17.86 1.54 -7.14
N ASP A 131 -17.45 1.39 -8.41
CA ASP A 131 -17.75 0.19 -9.19
C ASP A 131 -17.05 -1.06 -8.60
N LEU A 132 -15.79 -0.96 -8.20
CA LEU A 132 -15.07 -2.08 -7.60
C LEU A 132 -15.71 -2.56 -6.30
N TYR A 133 -16.20 -1.66 -5.44
CA TYR A 133 -16.86 -2.05 -4.21
C TYR A 133 -18.09 -2.91 -4.45
N SER A 134 -18.83 -2.65 -5.51
CA SER A 134 -19.99 -3.45 -5.89
C SER A 134 -19.61 -4.88 -6.32
N ARG A 135 -18.38 -5.07 -6.83
CA ARG A 135 -17.90 -6.36 -7.37
C ARG A 135 -17.04 -7.15 -6.40
N MET A 136 -16.42 -6.47 -5.43
CA MET A 136 -15.51 -7.10 -4.49
C MET A 136 -16.26 -7.87 -3.40
N LYS A 137 -15.70 -9.02 -3.04
CA LYS A 137 -16.23 -9.83 -1.94
C LYS A 137 -15.71 -9.30 -0.62
N ILE A 138 -16.63 -9.04 0.31
CA ILE A 138 -16.32 -8.70 1.70
C ILE A 138 -15.89 -9.98 2.43
N GLU A 139 -14.72 -9.96 3.05
CA GLU A 139 -14.32 -10.94 4.04
C GLU A 139 -14.55 -10.30 5.42
N LYS A 140 -15.49 -10.83 6.20
CA LYS A 140 -15.81 -10.26 7.52
C LYS A 140 -14.55 -10.01 8.33
N VAL A 141 -14.43 -8.82 8.87
CA VAL A 141 -13.32 -8.45 9.75
C VAL A 141 -13.33 -9.37 10.97
N SER A 142 -12.16 -9.94 11.27
CA SER A 142 -12.07 -10.84 12.43
C SER A 142 -12.30 -10.05 13.73
N PRO A 143 -12.91 -10.67 14.75
CA PRO A 143 -13.01 -10.04 16.07
C PRO A 143 -11.67 -9.58 16.63
N GLN A 144 -10.61 -10.33 16.33
CA GLN A 144 -9.23 -10.00 16.70
C GLN A 144 -8.76 -8.68 16.06
N PHE A 145 -9.12 -8.44 14.80
CA PHE A 145 -8.81 -7.16 14.16
C PHE A 145 -9.54 -6.01 14.86
N LEU A 146 -10.85 -6.15 15.07
CA LEU A 146 -11.66 -5.12 15.73
C LEU A 146 -11.12 -4.78 17.12
N SER A 147 -10.56 -5.75 17.82
CA SER A 147 -10.02 -5.53 19.17
C SER A 147 -8.71 -4.73 19.20
N ILE A 148 -7.96 -4.66 18.11
CA ILE A 148 -6.74 -3.84 17.99
C ILE A 148 -6.91 -2.65 17.03
N GLU A 149 -8.07 -2.48 16.43
CA GLU A 149 -8.38 -1.36 15.54
C GLU A 149 -8.04 0.01 16.18
N PRO A 150 -8.34 0.27 17.49
CA PRO A 150 -7.94 1.51 18.13
C PRO A 150 -6.44 1.78 18.09
N ALA A 151 -5.60 0.75 18.30
CA ALA A 151 -4.14 0.88 18.25
C ALA A 151 -3.66 1.15 16.82
N ILE A 152 -4.23 0.47 15.83
CA ILE A 152 -3.92 0.71 14.42
C ILE A 152 -4.24 2.16 14.06
N ASN A 153 -5.46 2.61 14.32
CA ASN A 153 -5.91 3.98 14.05
C ASN A 153 -5.02 5.02 14.75
N TYR A 154 -4.60 4.74 15.99
CA TYR A 154 -3.71 5.66 16.70
C TYR A 154 -2.34 5.77 16.04
N ILE A 155 -1.72 4.65 15.67
CA ILE A 155 -0.43 4.64 14.97
C ILE A 155 -0.52 5.43 13.65
N GLU A 156 -1.58 5.22 12.88
CA GLU A 156 -1.77 5.85 11.57
C GLU A 156 -1.93 7.35 11.63
N ASN A 157 -2.65 7.83 12.65
CA ASN A 157 -2.86 9.27 12.84
C ASN A 157 -1.71 9.98 13.56
N ASN A 158 -0.81 9.23 14.22
CA ASN A 158 0.27 9.78 15.05
C ASN A 158 1.64 9.17 14.73
N PHE A 159 1.85 8.68 13.51
CA PHE A 159 3.05 7.92 13.15
C PHE A 159 4.37 8.67 13.35
N SER A 160 4.36 10.01 13.29
CA SER A 160 5.55 10.83 13.53
C SER A 160 5.85 11.05 15.02
N ALA A 161 4.89 10.80 15.92
CA ALA A 161 5.09 10.92 17.36
C ALA A 161 5.79 9.69 17.96
N ASP A 162 6.31 9.83 19.17
CA ASP A 162 6.77 8.68 19.93
C ASP A 162 5.57 7.88 20.48
N ILE A 163 5.52 6.59 20.18
CA ILE A 163 4.40 5.71 20.53
C ILE A 163 4.95 4.52 21.31
N SER A 164 4.53 4.39 22.57
CA SER A 164 4.90 3.26 23.39
C SER A 164 3.95 2.08 23.20
N ILE A 165 4.47 0.88 23.36
CA ILE A 165 3.65 -0.34 23.30
C ILE A 165 2.68 -0.43 24.48
N SER A 166 3.08 0.08 25.65
CA SER A 166 2.23 0.17 26.83
C SER A 166 0.96 0.99 26.58
N PHE A 167 1.11 2.14 25.94
CA PHE A 167 -0.04 2.98 25.58
C PHE A 167 -0.98 2.28 24.60
N LEU A 168 -0.44 1.63 23.56
CA LEU A 168 -1.26 0.88 22.59
C LEU A 168 -2.00 -0.30 23.24
N ALA A 169 -1.35 -0.95 24.19
CA ALA A 169 -1.93 -2.05 24.94
C ALA A 169 -3.07 -1.57 25.84
N GLU A 170 -2.87 -0.47 26.54
CA GLU A 170 -3.89 0.19 27.37
C GLU A 170 -5.10 0.62 26.53
N LEU A 171 -4.86 1.26 25.37
CA LEU A 171 -5.91 1.70 24.44
C LEU A 171 -6.82 0.56 23.97
N CYS A 172 -6.30 -0.66 23.91
CA CYS A 172 -7.03 -1.85 23.49
C CYS A 172 -7.42 -2.79 24.63
N ASN A 173 -7.15 -2.43 25.90
CA ASN A 173 -7.39 -3.25 27.08
C ASN A 173 -6.63 -4.60 27.07
N TYR A 174 -5.38 -4.59 26.62
CA TYR A 174 -4.49 -5.76 26.61
C TYR A 174 -3.24 -5.51 27.45
N SER A 175 -2.56 -6.60 27.85
CA SER A 175 -1.17 -6.50 28.31
C SER A 175 -0.24 -6.25 27.10
N GLU A 176 0.93 -5.64 27.33
CA GLU A 176 1.91 -5.39 26.26
C GLU A 176 2.26 -6.68 25.50
N SER A 177 2.48 -7.79 26.20
CA SER A 177 2.78 -9.09 25.57
C SER A 177 1.63 -9.60 24.71
N SER A 178 0.39 -9.45 25.16
CA SER A 178 -0.80 -9.85 24.42
C SER A 178 -1.00 -8.95 23.20
N MET A 179 -0.85 -7.63 23.36
CA MET A 179 -0.93 -6.67 22.28
C MET A 179 0.10 -6.98 21.19
N TYR A 180 1.35 -7.25 21.57
CA TYR A 180 2.41 -7.53 20.61
C TYR A 180 2.11 -8.77 19.75
N LYS A 181 1.69 -9.86 20.41
CA LYS A 181 1.33 -11.13 19.74
C LYS A 181 0.12 -10.96 18.84
N LEU A 182 -0.94 -10.34 19.36
CA LEU A 182 -2.20 -10.16 18.65
C LEU A 182 -2.01 -9.21 17.45
N PHE A 183 -1.34 -8.07 17.66
CA PHE A 183 -1.05 -7.12 16.58
C PHE A 183 -0.27 -7.79 15.45
N LYS A 184 0.79 -8.55 15.79
CA LYS A 184 1.57 -9.28 14.79
C LYS A 184 0.77 -10.37 14.09
N SER A 185 -0.12 -11.08 14.80
CA SER A 185 -0.96 -12.13 14.20
C SER A 185 -1.99 -11.56 13.22
N VAL A 186 -2.48 -10.34 13.48
CA VAL A 186 -3.51 -9.67 12.68
C VAL A 186 -2.90 -8.92 11.51
N THR A 187 -1.82 -8.15 11.75
CA THR A 187 -1.21 -7.27 10.75
C THR A 187 -0.02 -7.89 10.01
N GLY A 188 0.48 -9.03 10.50
CA GLY A 188 1.68 -9.69 9.98
C GLY A 188 3.00 -9.11 10.50
N VAL A 189 2.99 -7.92 11.11
CA VAL A 189 4.18 -7.21 11.60
C VAL A 189 3.98 -6.70 13.02
N THR A 190 5.07 -6.31 13.68
CA THR A 190 4.99 -5.72 15.02
C THR A 190 4.45 -4.29 14.96
N PRO A 191 3.89 -3.72 16.04
CA PRO A 191 3.44 -2.32 16.08
C PRO A 191 4.52 -1.33 15.65
N ILE A 192 5.77 -1.53 16.09
CA ILE A 192 6.91 -0.68 15.71
C ILE A 192 7.21 -0.80 14.21
N THR A 193 7.24 -2.02 13.68
CA THR A 193 7.45 -2.24 12.24
C THR A 193 6.29 -1.64 11.43
N TYR A 194 5.05 -1.75 11.92
CA TYR A 194 3.88 -1.14 11.29
C TYR A 194 4.01 0.38 11.21
N LYS A 195 4.40 1.03 12.32
CA LYS A 195 4.71 2.46 12.37
C LYS A 195 5.81 2.83 11.36
N HIS A 196 6.92 2.09 11.36
CA HIS A 196 8.01 2.33 10.42
C HIS A 196 7.58 2.21 8.96
N ASN A 197 6.73 1.25 8.62
CA ASN A 197 6.19 1.13 7.25
C ASN A 197 5.45 2.40 6.83
N ILE A 198 4.64 2.98 7.71
CA ILE A 198 3.92 4.23 7.45
C ILE A 198 4.91 5.39 7.28
N MET A 199 5.87 5.53 8.19
CA MET A 199 6.90 6.58 8.13
C MET A 199 7.69 6.51 6.81
N ILE A 200 8.10 5.30 6.40
CA ILE A 200 8.83 5.10 5.14
C ILE A 200 7.97 5.40 3.93
N GLN A 201 6.67 5.09 3.97
CA GLN A 201 5.77 5.43 2.88
C GLN A 201 5.65 6.95 2.69
N HIS A 202 5.47 7.71 3.78
CA HIS A 202 5.49 9.17 3.71
C HIS A 202 6.85 9.72 3.25
N ALA A 203 7.95 9.07 3.66
CA ALA A 203 9.28 9.45 3.18
C ALA A 203 9.43 9.22 1.67
N LEU A 204 8.88 8.13 1.12
CA LEU A 204 8.86 7.87 -0.33
C LEU A 204 8.10 8.95 -1.08
N ASP A 205 6.94 9.36 -0.57
CA ASP A 205 6.15 10.44 -1.16
C ASP A 205 6.93 11.76 -1.18
N LEU A 206 7.61 12.11 -0.08
CA LEU A 206 8.44 13.32 0.00
C LEU A 206 9.67 13.24 -0.91
N LEU A 207 10.31 12.07 -1.02
CA LEU A 207 11.47 11.87 -1.90
C LEU A 207 11.12 12.02 -3.38
N GLN A 208 9.92 11.66 -3.78
CA GLN A 208 9.44 11.70 -5.16
C GLN A 208 8.90 13.09 -5.55
N ASN A 209 8.30 13.80 -4.60
CA ASN A 209 7.55 15.02 -4.87
C ASN A 209 8.20 16.31 -4.34
N THR A 210 9.37 16.22 -3.71
CA THR A 210 10.08 17.39 -3.14
C THR A 210 11.59 17.28 -3.27
N ASP A 211 12.26 18.43 -3.23
CA ASP A 211 13.72 18.54 -3.19
C ASP A 211 14.29 18.62 -1.75
N LEU A 212 13.48 18.32 -0.74
CA LEU A 212 13.91 18.39 0.65
C LEU A 212 15.14 17.51 0.90
N PRO A 213 16.14 17.96 1.68
CA PRO A 213 17.26 17.12 2.07
C PRO A 213 16.80 15.80 2.72
N ILE A 214 17.51 14.71 2.45
CA ILE A 214 17.15 13.37 2.95
C ILE A 214 17.01 13.35 4.47
N ASP A 215 17.86 14.08 5.17
CA ASP A 215 17.83 14.13 6.63
C ASP A 215 16.63 14.93 7.15
N VAL A 216 16.23 15.98 6.44
CA VAL A 216 14.99 16.72 6.72
C VAL A 216 13.77 15.83 6.52
N ILE A 217 13.74 15.03 5.45
CA ILE A 217 12.67 14.06 5.22
C ILE A 217 12.58 13.06 6.37
N GLY A 218 13.73 12.48 6.80
CA GLY A 218 13.75 11.57 7.93
C GLY A 218 13.16 12.17 9.21
N ASN A 219 13.52 13.42 9.52
CA ASN A 219 12.97 14.14 10.67
C ASN A 219 11.47 14.43 10.51
N ASN A 220 11.03 14.88 9.33
CA ASN A 220 9.62 15.21 9.07
C ASN A 220 8.69 14.00 9.22
N VAL A 221 9.18 12.80 8.90
CA VAL A 221 8.39 11.58 9.08
C VAL A 221 8.54 10.95 10.46
N GLY A 222 9.29 11.57 11.40
CA GLY A 222 9.35 11.20 12.79
C GLY A 222 10.54 10.34 13.22
N PHE A 223 11.60 10.21 12.41
CA PHE A 223 12.83 9.56 12.86
C PHE A 223 13.69 10.53 13.68
N SER A 224 14.15 10.07 14.83
CA SER A 224 15.02 10.84 15.74
C SER A 224 16.46 10.98 15.24
N SER A 225 16.89 10.17 14.28
CA SER A 225 18.23 10.29 13.66
C SER A 225 18.23 9.89 12.20
N ALA A 226 18.98 10.62 11.40
CA ALA A 226 19.18 10.38 9.97
C ALA A 226 19.79 9.00 9.68
N ASN A 227 20.69 8.53 10.54
CA ASN A 227 21.32 7.22 10.38
C ASN A 227 20.32 6.10 10.60
N TYR A 228 19.45 6.22 11.61
CA TYR A 228 18.40 5.25 11.89
C TYR A 228 17.36 5.25 10.77
N PHE A 229 16.96 6.43 10.28
CA PHE A 229 16.12 6.57 9.11
C PHE A 229 16.68 5.80 7.90
N ARG A 230 17.93 6.05 7.52
CA ARG A 230 18.55 5.38 6.36
C ARG A 230 18.61 3.86 6.53
N LYS A 231 18.89 3.38 7.75
CA LYS A 231 18.92 1.94 8.06
C LYS A 231 17.54 1.32 7.89
N VAL A 232 16.49 1.91 8.50
CA VAL A 232 15.11 1.41 8.41
C VAL A 232 14.60 1.49 6.97
N PHE A 233 14.88 2.61 6.28
CA PHE A 233 14.49 2.81 4.89
C PHE A 233 15.07 1.70 4.00
N PHE A 234 16.39 1.43 4.10
CA PHE A 234 17.03 0.36 3.34
C PHE A 234 16.46 -1.02 3.70
N THR A 235 16.24 -1.29 4.97
CA THR A 235 15.66 -2.58 5.43
C THR A 235 14.29 -2.83 4.82
N LEU A 236 13.44 -1.80 4.71
CA LEU A 236 12.06 -1.94 4.24
C LEU A 236 11.91 -1.81 2.71
N THR A 237 12.80 -1.07 2.05
CA THR A 237 12.68 -0.81 0.60
C THR A 237 13.71 -1.56 -0.25
N GLY A 238 14.79 -2.06 0.36
CA GLY A 238 15.93 -2.64 -0.34
C GLY A 238 16.81 -1.62 -1.10
N LYS A 239 16.49 -0.31 -1.00
CA LYS A 239 17.19 0.77 -1.70
C LYS A 239 17.57 1.91 -0.75
N LYS A 240 18.57 2.70 -1.10
CA LYS A 240 18.90 3.92 -0.35
C LYS A 240 17.96 5.07 -0.77
N PRO A 241 17.62 6.02 0.14
CA PRO A 241 16.77 7.17 -0.19
C PRO A 241 17.26 7.95 -1.42
N GLY A 242 18.57 8.16 -1.55
CA GLY A 242 19.16 8.87 -2.70
C GLY A 242 19.03 8.13 -4.04
N GLU A 243 18.92 6.81 -4.04
CA GLU A 243 18.70 6.01 -5.25
C GLU A 243 17.26 6.18 -5.74
N ILE A 244 16.28 6.25 -4.81
CA ILE A 244 14.88 6.50 -5.14
C ILE A 244 14.73 7.87 -5.78
N ARG A 245 15.33 8.92 -5.19
CA ARG A 245 15.27 10.29 -5.74
C ARG A 245 15.86 10.39 -7.13
N LYS A 246 17.03 9.79 -7.38
CA LYS A 246 17.64 9.80 -8.72
C LYS A 246 16.74 9.18 -9.79
N ASN A 247 16.06 8.10 -9.45
CA ASN A 247 15.14 7.44 -10.38
C ASN A 247 13.88 8.25 -10.68
N SER A 248 13.49 9.19 -9.79
CA SER A 248 12.37 10.10 -10.00
C SER A 248 12.73 11.26 -10.92
N ILE A 249 13.97 11.76 -10.84
CA ILE A 249 14.47 12.87 -11.68
C ILE A 249 14.71 12.44 -13.14
N VAL A 250 14.99 11.16 -13.38
CA VAL A 250 15.21 10.63 -14.76
C VAL A 250 13.88 10.41 -15.51
N LYS A 251 12.73 10.57 -14.84
CA LYS A 251 11.38 10.42 -15.42
C LYS A 251 10.68 11.74 -15.73
N ALA A 252 11.32 12.89 -15.51
CA ALA A 252 10.80 14.22 -15.80
C ALA A 252 11.27 14.73 -17.18
#